data_8b8f90ff05ea53b861c16e791fb8f947
#
_entry.id   8b8f90ff05ea53b861c16e791fb8f947
#
_cell.length_a   1.000
_cell.length_b   1.000
_cell.length_c   1.000
_cell.angle_alpha   90.00
_cell.angle_beta   90.00
_cell.angle_gamma   90.00
#
_symmetry.space_group_name_H-M   'P 1'
#
loop_
_entity.id
_entity.type
_entity.pdbx_description
1 polymer ?
#
loop_
_entity_poly.entity_id
_entity_poly.type
_entity_poly.pdbx_seq_one_letter_code
_entity_poly.pdbx_strand_id
1 'polypeptide(L)'
;MIDAGMVLKLDDYLDDLPHVQAAIEKNGLGPALEFVKNYRSNDTGSLYAMPTNVGGTDITDMGDRNVVRLNWSIYEEIGAPEINSYDELITVAKQMMEAHPTDDSGNKIYGTVLNSGSDTEYWGNIITWLRWHGYTENQLPYLLETNMIEGKYSSILEDNSVYYQGLKFYFDCMQAGILDPDSINTDRSTAGKKTRMFGGGTQPGWRNEYFEYWIPGTKYYINSETLYGDAIFGNTDEYIVVNANTKNLEACLAFIDMMADLDAQMMGNAGPEGDMYEINGNVLTLTEKAKEYNQAANGDKYFYDNGEQAYLWNTSWILAQSAVCLL
;
A
#
# COMPACT_ATOMS: atom_id res chain seq x y z
N MET A 1 17.55 -21.82 6.31
CA MET A 1 16.37 -22.58 6.82
C MET A 1 16.17 -23.86 6.00
N ILE A 2 16.21 -23.80 4.67
CA ILE A 2 16.03 -24.97 3.78
C ILE A 2 17.12 -26.03 4.05
N ASP A 3 18.39 -25.67 3.96
CA ASP A 3 19.54 -26.57 4.20
C ASP A 3 19.57 -27.18 5.60
N ALA A 4 18.98 -26.49 6.56
CA ALA A 4 18.86 -26.95 7.93
C ALA A 4 17.65 -27.87 8.16
N GLY A 5 16.85 -28.16 7.12
CA GLY A 5 15.64 -28.98 7.21
C GLY A 5 14.58 -28.38 8.14
N MET A 6 14.52 -27.06 8.28
CA MET A 6 13.58 -26.38 9.18
C MET A 6 12.22 -26.10 8.54
N VAL A 7 12.18 -26.03 7.21
CA VAL A 7 10.97 -25.72 6.43
C VAL A 7 10.52 -26.94 5.65
N LEU A 8 9.21 -27.14 5.59
CA LEU A 8 8.59 -28.26 4.91
C LEU A 8 8.61 -28.02 3.39
N LYS A 9 8.89 -29.08 2.63
CA LYS A 9 8.68 -29.08 1.19
C LYS A 9 7.17 -29.21 0.90
N LEU A 10 6.62 -28.25 0.19
CA LEU A 10 5.18 -28.15 -0.04
C LEU A 10 4.70 -28.86 -1.32
N ASP A 11 5.61 -29.19 -2.25
CA ASP A 11 5.26 -29.82 -3.54
C ASP A 11 4.36 -31.05 -3.39
N ASP A 12 4.62 -31.87 -2.37
CA ASP A 12 3.93 -33.15 -2.16
C ASP A 12 2.48 -32.99 -1.62
N TYR A 13 2.09 -31.75 -1.30
CA TYR A 13 0.78 -31.45 -0.68
C TYR A 13 -0.10 -30.55 -1.53
N LEU A 14 0.42 -29.93 -2.59
CA LEU A 14 -0.33 -28.94 -3.38
C LEU A 14 -1.61 -29.52 -3.99
N ASP A 15 -1.58 -30.78 -4.42
CA ASP A 15 -2.73 -31.44 -5.05
C ASP A 15 -3.91 -31.64 -4.10
N ASP A 16 -3.65 -31.64 -2.79
CA ASP A 16 -4.66 -31.82 -1.73
C ASP A 16 -5.24 -30.47 -1.26
N LEU A 17 -4.84 -29.34 -1.86
CA LEU A 17 -5.23 -27.96 -1.47
C LEU A 17 -6.14 -27.35 -2.55
N PRO A 18 -7.47 -27.53 -2.46
CA PRO A 18 -8.39 -27.15 -3.53
C PRO A 18 -8.43 -25.66 -3.86
N HIS A 19 -8.30 -24.77 -2.86
CA HIS A 19 -8.29 -23.31 -3.12
C HIS A 19 -6.95 -22.86 -3.72
N VAL A 20 -5.84 -23.46 -3.30
CA VAL A 20 -4.53 -23.26 -3.94
C VAL A 20 -4.58 -23.72 -5.41
N GLN A 21 -5.17 -24.88 -5.70
CA GLN A 21 -5.33 -25.36 -7.07
C GLN A 21 -6.21 -24.41 -7.91
N ALA A 22 -7.31 -23.92 -7.34
CA ALA A 22 -8.16 -22.94 -8.00
C ALA A 22 -7.41 -21.63 -8.27
N ALA A 23 -6.57 -21.18 -7.34
CA ALA A 23 -5.73 -19.99 -7.49
C ALA A 23 -4.66 -20.17 -8.57
N ILE A 24 -4.08 -21.38 -8.72
CA ILE A 24 -3.15 -21.70 -9.80
C ILE A 24 -3.85 -21.61 -11.17
N GLU A 25 -5.04 -22.15 -11.28
CA GLU A 25 -5.77 -22.22 -12.52
C GLU A 25 -6.38 -20.88 -12.98
N LYS A 26 -6.85 -20.06 -12.03
CA LYS A 26 -7.72 -18.92 -12.31
C LYS A 26 -7.13 -17.57 -11.90
N ASN A 27 -6.24 -17.53 -10.93
CA ASN A 27 -5.80 -16.28 -10.29
C ASN A 27 -4.30 -16.00 -10.45
N GLY A 28 -3.61 -16.69 -11.36
CA GLY A 28 -2.21 -16.41 -11.69
C GLY A 28 -1.19 -16.86 -10.65
N LEU A 29 -1.57 -17.71 -9.70
CA LEU A 29 -0.63 -18.22 -8.67
C LEU A 29 0.48 -19.10 -9.26
N GLY A 30 0.24 -19.82 -10.36
CA GLY A 30 1.21 -20.73 -10.97
C GLY A 30 2.56 -20.09 -11.28
N PRO A 31 2.64 -18.97 -12.03
CA PRO A 31 3.89 -18.25 -12.28
C PRO A 31 4.63 -17.82 -10.99
N ALA A 32 3.90 -17.43 -9.95
CA ALA A 32 4.49 -17.06 -8.68
C ALA A 32 5.13 -18.25 -7.96
N LEU A 33 4.50 -19.42 -8.00
CA LEU A 33 5.09 -20.65 -7.45
C LEU A 33 6.37 -21.05 -8.21
N GLU A 34 6.37 -20.94 -9.54
CA GLU A 34 7.58 -21.20 -10.33
C GLU A 34 8.70 -20.21 -10.03
N PHE A 35 8.38 -18.94 -9.82
CA PHE A 35 9.36 -17.94 -9.36
C PHE A 35 9.96 -18.34 -8.01
N VAL A 36 9.15 -18.73 -7.04
CA VAL A 36 9.64 -19.18 -5.70
C VAL A 36 10.52 -20.42 -5.83
N LYS A 37 10.14 -21.41 -6.64
CA LYS A 37 10.95 -22.62 -6.89
C LYS A 37 12.30 -22.26 -7.51
N ASN A 38 12.34 -21.33 -8.46
CA ASN A 38 13.56 -20.98 -9.18
C ASN A 38 14.51 -20.07 -8.37
N TYR A 39 13.96 -19.16 -7.57
CA TYR A 39 14.74 -18.08 -6.95
C TYR A 39 14.75 -18.08 -5.41
N ARG A 40 13.90 -18.89 -4.78
CA ARG A 40 13.76 -18.94 -3.30
C ARG A 40 13.92 -20.34 -2.72
N SER A 41 14.28 -21.32 -3.53
CA SER A 41 14.39 -22.74 -3.12
C SER A 41 15.81 -23.14 -2.67
N ASN A 42 16.76 -22.24 -2.68
CA ASN A 42 18.19 -22.55 -2.49
C ASN A 42 18.69 -23.60 -3.50
N ASP A 43 18.41 -23.37 -4.79
CA ASP A 43 18.79 -24.19 -5.95
C ASP A 43 18.22 -25.63 -5.96
N THR A 44 17.30 -25.95 -5.07
CA THR A 44 16.67 -27.30 -5.05
C THR A 44 15.57 -27.47 -6.10
N GLY A 45 15.01 -26.36 -6.62
CA GLY A 45 13.87 -26.38 -7.54
C GLY A 45 12.55 -26.81 -6.89
N SER A 46 12.48 -26.90 -5.55
CA SER A 46 11.29 -27.31 -4.81
C SER A 46 10.62 -26.14 -4.12
N LEU A 47 9.33 -26.26 -3.86
CA LEU A 47 8.55 -25.23 -3.16
C LEU A 47 8.66 -25.42 -1.64
N TYR A 48 9.21 -24.43 -0.96
CA TYR A 48 9.31 -24.40 0.52
C TYR A 48 8.52 -23.25 1.15
N ALA A 49 7.97 -22.37 0.32
CA ALA A 49 7.29 -21.17 0.77
C ALA A 49 6.15 -20.83 -0.19
N MET A 50 5.02 -20.42 0.35
CA MET A 50 3.93 -19.84 -0.45
C MET A 50 4.13 -18.34 -0.55
N PRO A 51 4.06 -17.78 -1.76
CA PRO A 51 4.09 -16.33 -1.94
C PRO A 51 2.82 -15.69 -1.38
N THR A 52 2.89 -14.42 -1.04
CA THR A 52 1.75 -13.61 -0.60
C THR A 52 1.51 -12.47 -1.57
N ASN A 53 0.32 -11.89 -1.56
CA ASN A 53 -0.09 -10.75 -2.40
C ASN A 53 0.09 -11.00 -3.92
N VAL A 54 -0.13 -12.23 -4.37
CA VAL A 54 -0.07 -12.54 -5.80
C VAL A 54 -1.25 -11.92 -6.51
N GLY A 55 -1.00 -10.94 -7.36
CA GLY A 55 -2.00 -10.34 -8.24
C GLY A 55 -2.14 -11.14 -9.53
N GLY A 56 -3.28 -11.01 -10.21
CA GLY A 56 -3.48 -11.59 -11.54
C GLY A 56 -2.56 -10.95 -12.59
N THR A 57 -2.47 -11.60 -13.75
CA THR A 57 -1.67 -11.11 -14.90
C THR A 57 -2.25 -9.85 -15.57
N ASP A 58 -3.47 -9.46 -15.22
CA ASP A 58 -4.14 -8.29 -15.78
C ASP A 58 -4.11 -7.13 -14.78
N ILE A 59 -3.05 -6.36 -14.84
CA ILE A 59 -2.73 -5.25 -13.92
C ILE A 59 -3.17 -3.89 -14.47
N THR A 60 -4.04 -3.86 -15.46
CA THR A 60 -4.34 -2.63 -16.21
C THR A 60 -5.10 -1.57 -15.42
N ASP A 61 -5.64 -1.88 -14.25
CA ASP A 61 -6.36 -0.89 -13.43
C ASP A 61 -6.27 -1.15 -11.91
N MET A 62 -5.07 -1.29 -11.40
CA MET A 62 -4.83 -1.38 -9.96
C MET A 62 -4.96 0.00 -9.34
N GLY A 63 -6.03 0.21 -8.61
CA GLY A 63 -6.57 1.49 -8.13
C GLY A 63 -5.72 2.40 -7.24
N ASP A 64 -4.45 2.13 -6.98
CA ASP A 64 -3.62 3.03 -6.18
C ASP A 64 -2.62 3.80 -7.07
N ARG A 65 -3.14 4.84 -7.68
CA ARG A 65 -2.34 5.76 -8.49
C ARG A 65 -1.47 6.61 -7.59
N ASN A 66 -0.16 6.51 -7.77
CA ASN A 66 0.79 7.36 -7.05
C ASN A 66 0.83 8.76 -7.67
N VAL A 67 -0.17 9.56 -7.34
CA VAL A 67 -0.29 10.97 -7.74
C VAL A 67 -0.53 11.84 -6.51
N VAL A 68 -0.43 13.14 -6.68
CA VAL A 68 -0.79 14.08 -5.62
C VAL A 68 -2.26 13.90 -5.27
N ARG A 69 -2.57 13.84 -3.98
CA ARG A 69 -3.94 13.85 -3.46
C ARG A 69 -4.14 15.11 -2.63
N LEU A 70 -5.18 15.87 -2.97
CA LEU A 70 -5.55 17.10 -2.28
C LEU A 70 -6.70 16.82 -1.29
N ASN A 71 -6.71 17.54 -0.17
CA ASN A 71 -7.89 17.64 0.67
C ASN A 71 -8.95 18.42 -0.11
N TRP A 72 -9.86 17.66 -0.75
CA TRP A 72 -10.70 18.18 -1.82
C TRP A 72 -11.72 19.20 -1.34
N SER A 73 -12.35 18.97 -0.20
CA SER A 73 -13.34 19.90 0.34
C SER A 73 -12.76 21.30 0.60
N ILE A 74 -11.52 21.36 1.13
CA ILE A 74 -10.83 22.63 1.36
C ILE A 74 -10.36 23.24 0.05
N TYR A 75 -9.90 22.43 -0.89
CA TYR A 75 -9.49 22.88 -2.21
C TYR A 75 -10.65 23.53 -2.99
N GLU A 76 -11.85 22.95 -2.94
CA GLU A 76 -13.05 23.54 -3.54
C GLU A 76 -13.47 24.86 -2.84
N GLU A 77 -13.39 24.92 -1.50
CA GLU A 77 -13.72 26.14 -0.74
C GLU A 77 -12.87 27.35 -1.13
N ILE A 78 -11.60 27.15 -1.52
CA ILE A 78 -10.74 28.24 -2.00
C ILE A 78 -10.92 28.53 -3.51
N GLY A 79 -11.88 27.91 -4.17
CA GLY A 79 -12.22 28.14 -5.57
C GLY A 79 -11.51 27.23 -6.56
N ALA A 80 -10.92 26.12 -6.10
CA ALA A 80 -10.27 25.08 -6.91
C ALA A 80 -9.29 25.66 -7.97
N PRO A 81 -8.29 26.47 -7.58
CA PRO A 81 -7.35 27.08 -8.52
C PRO A 81 -6.55 26.02 -9.26
N GLU A 82 -6.33 26.21 -10.55
CA GLU A 82 -5.53 25.30 -11.36
C GLU A 82 -4.10 25.19 -10.82
N ILE A 83 -3.53 23.96 -10.81
CA ILE A 83 -2.18 23.66 -10.34
C ILE A 83 -1.41 23.03 -11.50
N ASN A 84 -0.49 23.78 -12.10
CA ASN A 84 0.28 23.37 -13.27
C ASN A 84 1.73 22.98 -12.95
N SER A 85 2.15 23.17 -11.69
CA SER A 85 3.50 22.84 -11.22
C SER A 85 3.50 22.55 -9.72
N TYR A 86 4.57 21.91 -9.25
CA TYR A 86 4.77 21.67 -7.81
C TYR A 86 5.01 22.97 -7.03
N ASP A 87 5.53 24.03 -7.65
CA ASP A 87 5.63 25.35 -7.02
C ASP A 87 4.25 25.98 -6.82
N GLU A 88 3.35 25.79 -7.79
CA GLU A 88 1.96 26.22 -7.65
C GLU A 88 1.22 25.39 -6.59
N LEU A 89 1.52 24.09 -6.46
CA LEU A 89 1.00 23.25 -5.37
C LEU A 89 1.36 23.82 -3.99
N ILE A 90 2.61 24.28 -3.79
CA ILE A 90 3.03 24.94 -2.56
C ILE A 90 2.19 26.20 -2.30
N THR A 91 1.97 26.99 -3.34
CA THR A 91 1.17 28.23 -3.24
C THR A 91 -0.29 27.94 -2.89
N VAL A 92 -0.89 26.96 -3.55
CA VAL A 92 -2.28 26.55 -3.30
C VAL A 92 -2.43 25.94 -1.91
N ALA A 93 -1.52 25.05 -1.50
CA ALA A 93 -1.54 24.49 -0.17
C ALA A 93 -1.44 25.56 0.94
N LYS A 94 -0.69 26.64 0.69
CA LYS A 94 -0.63 27.78 1.61
C LYS A 94 -1.96 28.52 1.69
N GLN A 95 -2.64 28.74 0.58
CA GLN A 95 -3.99 29.32 0.57
C GLN A 95 -5.00 28.44 1.33
N MET A 96 -4.94 27.14 1.13
CA MET A 96 -5.77 26.17 1.87
C MET A 96 -5.52 26.25 3.38
N MET A 97 -4.25 26.35 3.81
CA MET A 97 -3.90 26.52 5.24
C MET A 97 -4.36 27.88 5.79
N GLU A 98 -4.31 28.93 5.00
CA GLU A 98 -4.80 30.25 5.43
C GLU A 98 -6.33 30.27 5.60
N ALA A 99 -7.05 29.51 4.78
CA ALA A 99 -8.51 29.33 4.91
C ALA A 99 -8.85 28.48 6.15
N HIS A 100 -8.08 27.43 6.42
CA HIS A 100 -8.29 26.51 7.53
C HIS A 100 -6.99 26.29 8.31
N PRO A 101 -6.59 27.21 9.20
CA PRO A 101 -5.35 27.11 9.96
C PRO A 101 -5.38 26.05 11.07
N THR A 102 -6.58 25.65 11.51
CA THR A 102 -6.80 24.64 12.55
C THR A 102 -8.00 23.75 12.22
N ASP A 103 -7.97 22.52 12.73
CA ASP A 103 -9.14 21.64 12.74
C ASP A 103 -10.16 22.04 13.81
N ASP A 104 -11.29 21.32 13.88
CA ASP A 104 -12.37 21.58 14.84
C ASP A 104 -11.93 21.36 16.31
N SER A 105 -10.84 20.65 16.52
CA SER A 105 -10.22 20.44 17.85
C SER A 105 -9.18 21.53 18.20
N GLY A 106 -8.92 22.45 17.30
CA GLY A 106 -7.92 23.51 17.45
C GLY A 106 -6.48 23.08 17.13
N ASN A 107 -6.26 21.88 16.58
CA ASN A 107 -4.94 21.45 16.15
C ASN A 107 -4.56 22.15 14.85
N LYS A 108 -3.32 22.61 14.77
CA LYS A 108 -2.80 23.25 13.56
C LYS A 108 -2.78 22.29 12.38
N ILE A 109 -3.26 22.77 11.24
CA ILE A 109 -3.19 22.07 9.96
C ILE A 109 -1.96 22.53 9.17
N TYR A 110 -1.34 21.59 8.44
CA TYR A 110 -0.17 21.88 7.62
C TYR A 110 -0.47 21.57 6.14
N GLY A 111 0.29 22.15 5.23
CA GLY A 111 0.25 21.82 3.81
C GLY A 111 0.63 20.36 3.59
N THR A 112 1.76 19.96 4.19
CA THR A 112 2.22 18.57 4.19
C THR A 112 2.97 18.24 5.47
N VAL A 113 3.15 16.95 5.74
CA VAL A 113 3.85 16.43 6.92
C VAL A 113 4.81 15.35 6.43
N LEU A 114 6.05 15.34 6.90
CA LEU A 114 6.97 14.24 6.64
C LEU A 114 6.53 13.02 7.46
N ASN A 115 6.47 11.88 6.80
CA ASN A 115 6.17 10.61 7.46
C ASN A 115 7.48 9.92 7.91
N SER A 116 8.42 10.68 8.41
CA SER A 116 9.69 10.15 8.90
C SER A 116 9.52 9.75 10.35
N GLY A 117 9.43 8.47 10.62
CA GLY A 117 9.76 7.92 11.92
C GLY A 117 11.16 7.33 11.84
N SER A 118 11.83 7.14 12.97
CA SER A 118 13.20 6.60 13.07
C SER A 118 13.38 5.24 12.38
N ASP A 119 12.29 4.54 12.06
CA ASP A 119 12.33 3.16 11.57
C ASP A 119 11.99 3.03 10.07
N THR A 120 11.62 4.12 9.40
CA THR A 120 11.03 4.02 8.05
C THR A 120 11.38 5.21 7.16
N GLU A 121 12.61 5.64 7.17
CA GLU A 121 13.11 6.72 6.31
C GLU A 121 12.86 6.45 4.82
N TYR A 122 12.76 5.17 4.44
CA TYR A 122 12.45 4.74 3.08
C TYR A 122 10.99 4.97 2.67
N TRP A 123 10.05 4.89 3.60
CA TRP A 123 8.61 5.02 3.35
C TRP A 123 8.11 6.45 3.50
N GLY A 124 9.01 7.40 3.41
CA GLY A 124 8.71 8.81 3.57
C GLY A 124 8.28 9.50 2.27
N ASN A 125 8.19 10.78 2.39
CA ASN A 125 7.73 11.68 1.34
C ASN A 125 8.61 11.66 0.09
N ILE A 126 9.91 11.36 0.21
CA ILE A 126 10.81 11.22 -0.94
C ILE A 126 10.39 10.06 -1.85
N ILE A 127 9.96 8.95 -1.27
CA ILE A 127 9.42 7.82 -2.04
C ILE A 127 8.18 8.26 -2.83
N THR A 128 7.27 8.97 -2.17
CA THR A 128 6.09 9.55 -2.83
C THR A 128 6.49 10.47 -3.98
N TRP A 129 7.48 11.33 -3.77
CA TRP A 129 8.02 12.19 -4.81
C TRP A 129 8.60 11.41 -5.99
N LEU A 130 9.42 10.40 -5.74
CA LEU A 130 9.96 9.51 -6.77
C LEU A 130 8.84 8.87 -7.60
N ARG A 131 7.83 8.35 -6.93
CA ARG A 131 6.68 7.71 -7.57
C ARG A 131 5.87 8.69 -8.45
N TRP A 132 5.70 9.93 -8.03
CA TRP A 132 5.06 10.97 -8.86
C TRP A 132 5.81 11.22 -10.16
N HIS A 133 7.10 10.92 -10.20
CA HIS A 133 7.98 11.13 -11.36
C HIS A 133 8.30 9.85 -12.14
N GLY A 134 7.69 8.72 -11.80
CA GLY A 134 7.91 7.43 -12.47
C GLY A 134 9.18 6.71 -12.04
N TYR A 135 9.66 7.00 -10.83
CA TYR A 135 10.85 6.35 -10.26
C TYR A 135 10.46 5.45 -9.08
N THR A 136 11.28 4.43 -8.82
CA THR A 136 11.14 3.55 -7.66
C THR A 136 12.23 3.81 -6.63
N GLU A 137 11.90 3.52 -5.39
CA GLU A 137 12.79 3.56 -4.23
C GLU A 137 13.62 2.31 -4.01
N ASN A 138 13.31 1.19 -4.67
CA ASN A 138 13.89 -0.13 -4.37
C ASN A 138 15.43 -0.17 -4.43
N GLN A 139 16.03 0.76 -5.15
CA GLN A 139 17.48 0.86 -5.31
C GLN A 139 18.12 1.97 -4.46
N LEU A 140 17.35 2.70 -3.63
CA LEU A 140 17.89 3.75 -2.76
C LEU A 140 19.00 3.25 -1.81
N PRO A 141 18.94 2.04 -1.22
CA PRO A 141 20.03 1.52 -0.40
C PRO A 141 21.36 1.41 -1.14
N TYR A 142 21.32 1.34 -2.47
CA TYR A 142 22.50 1.31 -3.35
C TYR A 142 22.84 2.69 -3.93
N LEU A 143 22.23 3.77 -3.42
CA LEU A 143 22.37 5.15 -3.89
C LEU A 143 21.92 5.32 -5.36
N LEU A 144 20.95 4.54 -5.78
CA LEU A 144 20.37 4.58 -7.12
C LEU A 144 18.88 4.94 -7.07
N GLU A 145 18.44 5.66 -8.08
CA GLU A 145 17.04 5.85 -8.42
C GLU A 145 16.77 5.18 -9.77
N THR A 146 15.64 4.51 -9.89
CA THR A 146 15.29 3.76 -11.10
C THR A 146 14.04 4.34 -11.75
N ASN A 147 14.19 4.79 -13.01
CA ASN A 147 13.04 5.18 -13.82
C ASN A 147 12.37 3.91 -14.34
N MET A 148 11.16 3.66 -13.84
CA MET A 148 10.42 2.44 -14.12
C MET A 148 9.82 2.44 -15.53
N ILE A 149 9.50 3.62 -16.04
CA ILE A 149 8.89 3.78 -17.37
C ILE A 149 9.92 3.54 -18.48
N GLU A 150 11.15 4.03 -18.26
CA GLU A 150 12.23 3.94 -19.24
C GLU A 150 13.16 2.74 -19.02
N GLY A 151 13.06 2.07 -17.86
CA GLY A 151 13.94 0.97 -17.49
C GLY A 151 15.40 1.41 -17.28
N LYS A 152 15.61 2.64 -16.81
CA LYS A 152 16.93 3.23 -16.59
C LYS A 152 17.15 3.53 -15.11
N TYR A 153 18.41 3.56 -14.71
CA TYR A 153 18.81 3.96 -13.37
C TYR A 153 19.89 5.06 -13.43
N SER A 154 19.91 5.88 -12.39
CA SER A 154 20.90 6.95 -12.18
C SER A 154 21.28 7.03 -10.70
N SER A 155 22.39 7.72 -10.41
CA SER A 155 22.77 7.95 -9.03
C SER A 155 21.93 9.05 -8.40
N ILE A 156 21.45 8.82 -7.16
CA ILE A 156 20.79 9.87 -6.36
C ILE A 156 21.74 11.02 -5.99
N LEU A 157 23.05 10.84 -6.16
CA LEU A 157 24.06 11.86 -5.88
C LEU A 157 24.30 12.82 -7.04
N GLU A 158 23.64 12.62 -8.18
CA GLU A 158 23.72 13.56 -9.29
C GLU A 158 22.92 14.82 -8.97
N ASP A 159 23.46 15.98 -9.35
CA ASP A 159 22.85 17.31 -9.04
C ASP A 159 21.42 17.49 -9.57
N ASN A 160 21.05 16.72 -10.58
CA ASN A 160 19.73 16.74 -11.21
C ASN A 160 18.93 15.48 -10.97
N SER A 161 19.33 14.62 -10.03
CA SER A 161 18.58 13.43 -9.68
C SER A 161 17.17 13.78 -9.22
N VAL A 162 16.18 12.91 -9.48
CA VAL A 162 14.82 13.12 -9.03
C VAL A 162 14.75 13.08 -7.50
N TYR A 163 15.60 12.28 -6.88
CA TYR A 163 15.77 12.27 -5.43
C TYR A 163 16.17 13.66 -4.89
N TYR A 164 17.18 14.31 -5.48
CA TYR A 164 17.61 15.65 -5.08
C TYR A 164 16.50 16.70 -5.30
N GLN A 165 15.78 16.61 -6.41
CA GLN A 165 14.62 17.49 -6.66
C GLN A 165 13.54 17.30 -5.59
N GLY A 166 13.31 16.09 -5.10
CA GLY A 166 12.39 15.83 -4.01
C GLY A 166 12.83 16.47 -2.68
N LEU A 167 14.12 16.38 -2.35
CA LEU A 167 14.67 17.07 -1.18
C LEU A 167 14.44 18.58 -1.29
N LYS A 168 14.70 19.15 -2.47
CA LYS A 168 14.47 20.56 -2.74
C LYS A 168 12.99 20.94 -2.58
N PHE A 169 12.08 20.16 -3.12
CA PHE A 169 10.64 20.39 -2.99
C PHE A 169 10.19 20.45 -1.53
N TYR A 170 10.59 19.50 -0.69
CA TYR A 170 10.24 19.54 0.73
C TYR A 170 10.95 20.65 1.51
N PHE A 171 12.17 21.03 1.09
CA PHE A 171 12.83 22.21 1.62
C PHE A 171 12.05 23.49 1.26
N ASP A 172 11.56 23.61 0.04
CA ASP A 172 10.74 24.75 -0.41
C ASP A 172 9.39 24.79 0.34
N CYS A 173 8.77 23.65 0.61
CA CYS A 173 7.61 23.54 1.50
C CYS A 173 7.91 24.08 2.92
N MET A 174 9.08 23.75 3.45
CA MET A 174 9.52 24.25 4.75
C MET A 174 9.73 25.77 4.73
N GLN A 175 10.40 26.31 3.70
CA GLN A 175 10.62 27.75 3.53
C GLN A 175 9.30 28.52 3.37
N ALA A 176 8.32 27.92 2.71
CA ALA A 176 6.98 28.49 2.54
C ALA A 176 6.13 28.42 3.85
N GLY A 177 6.61 27.70 4.87
CA GLY A 177 5.91 27.51 6.15
C GLY A 177 4.72 26.56 6.09
N ILE A 178 4.64 25.73 5.04
CA ILE A 178 3.57 24.76 4.85
C ILE A 178 3.94 23.34 5.32
N LEU A 179 5.21 23.05 5.56
CA LEU A 179 5.66 21.80 6.13
C LEU A 179 5.57 21.87 7.67
N ASP A 180 5.09 20.81 8.30
CA ASP A 180 5.14 20.68 9.75
C ASP A 180 6.61 20.60 10.23
N PRO A 181 7.10 21.59 10.97
CA PRO A 181 8.50 21.64 11.39
C PRO A 181 8.89 20.52 12.38
N ASP A 182 7.91 19.94 13.08
CA ASP A 182 8.13 18.87 14.04
C ASP A 182 8.06 17.48 13.41
N SER A 183 7.69 17.40 12.15
CA SER A 183 7.47 16.12 11.48
C SER A 183 8.71 15.22 11.40
N ILE A 184 9.92 15.80 11.42
CA ILE A 184 11.19 15.04 11.48
C ILE A 184 11.32 14.25 12.79
N ASN A 185 10.78 14.80 13.89
CA ASN A 185 10.87 14.22 15.22
C ASN A 185 9.59 13.46 15.63
N THR A 186 8.58 13.48 14.78
CA THR A 186 7.29 12.85 15.05
C THR A 186 7.31 11.42 14.56
N ASP A 187 6.89 10.47 15.39
CA ASP A 187 6.72 9.07 14.96
C ASP A 187 5.66 8.94 13.85
N ARG A 188 5.79 7.89 13.04
CA ARG A 188 4.93 7.65 11.89
C ARG A 188 3.45 7.60 12.24
N SER A 189 3.10 7.00 13.38
CA SER A 189 1.71 6.83 13.79
C SER A 189 1.07 8.18 14.15
N THR A 190 1.82 9.05 14.80
CA THR A 190 1.40 10.42 15.13
C THR A 190 1.38 11.31 13.89
N ALA A 191 2.42 11.24 13.03
CA ALA A 191 2.46 11.98 11.78
C ALA A 191 1.30 11.60 10.86
N GLY A 192 0.97 10.31 10.80
CA GLY A 192 -0.16 9.79 10.00
C GLY A 192 -1.52 10.34 10.40
N LYS A 193 -1.69 10.78 11.64
CA LYS A 193 -2.96 11.33 12.16
C LYS A 193 -3.11 12.84 11.94
N LYS A 194 -2.04 13.53 11.55
CA LYS A 194 -2.10 14.99 11.33
C LYS A 194 -2.81 15.31 10.02
N THR A 195 -3.79 16.19 10.08
CA THR A 195 -4.47 16.73 8.90
C THR A 195 -3.48 17.54 8.05
N ARG A 196 -3.50 17.31 6.76
CA ARG A 196 -2.66 18.00 5.77
C ARG A 196 -3.47 18.38 4.54
N MET A 197 -2.98 19.32 3.74
CA MET A 197 -3.66 19.79 2.54
C MET A 197 -3.39 18.89 1.33
N PHE A 198 -2.20 18.29 1.27
CA PHE A 198 -1.87 17.31 0.23
C PHE A 198 -0.94 16.20 0.74
N GLY A 199 -0.92 15.10 -0.01
CA GLY A 199 -0.04 13.94 0.24
C GLY A 199 -0.05 12.98 -0.92
N GLY A 200 0.60 11.82 -0.76
CA GLY A 200 0.70 10.76 -1.77
C GLY A 200 -0.23 9.58 -1.58
N GLY A 201 -1.06 9.57 -0.55
CA GLY A 201 -1.98 8.48 -0.26
C GLY A 201 -3.20 8.96 0.50
N THR A 202 -4.10 8.04 0.83
CA THR A 202 -5.24 8.35 1.70
C THR A 202 -4.72 8.84 3.06
N GLN A 203 -5.16 10.00 3.47
CA GLN A 203 -4.73 10.62 4.70
C GLN A 203 -5.88 10.58 5.70
N PRO A 204 -5.69 10.04 6.89
CA PRO A 204 -6.66 10.17 7.98
C PRO A 204 -6.71 11.61 8.49
N GLY A 205 -7.80 11.96 9.11
CA GLY A 205 -7.93 13.23 9.80
C GLY A 205 -9.20 13.99 9.43
N TRP A 206 -9.25 15.22 9.88
CA TRP A 206 -10.37 16.12 9.68
C TRP A 206 -10.59 16.41 8.20
N ARG A 207 -11.86 16.29 7.74
CA ARG A 207 -12.22 16.43 6.32
C ARG A 207 -11.33 15.60 5.40
N ASN A 208 -11.29 14.30 5.65
CA ASN A 208 -10.40 13.34 4.99
C ASN A 208 -10.82 12.93 3.56
N GLU A 209 -11.53 13.77 2.86
CA GLU A 209 -11.90 13.58 1.45
C GLU A 209 -10.72 13.98 0.56
N TYR A 210 -9.85 13.01 0.26
CA TYR A 210 -8.69 13.22 -0.59
C TYR A 210 -8.93 12.64 -1.98
N PHE A 211 -8.84 13.52 -3.01
CA PHE A 211 -8.92 13.11 -4.41
C PHE A 211 -7.63 13.38 -5.16
N GLU A 212 -7.42 12.59 -6.17
CA GLU A 212 -6.26 12.68 -7.05
C GLU A 212 -6.24 13.99 -7.82
N TYR A 213 -5.08 14.62 -7.90
CA TYR A 213 -4.83 15.79 -8.75
C TYR A 213 -3.61 15.52 -9.64
N TRP A 214 -3.81 15.62 -10.94
CA TRP A 214 -2.80 15.33 -11.92
C TRP A 214 -2.07 16.62 -12.33
N ILE A 215 -0.97 16.93 -11.64
CA ILE A 215 -0.08 18.03 -12.03
C ILE A 215 0.56 17.66 -13.37
N PRO A 216 0.60 18.58 -14.37
CA PRO A 216 1.26 18.33 -15.65
C PRO A 216 2.70 17.83 -15.49
N GLY A 217 3.03 16.73 -16.16
CA GLY A 217 4.33 16.08 -16.04
C GLY A 217 4.41 14.98 -15.00
N THR A 218 3.40 14.80 -14.14
CA THR A 218 3.30 13.62 -13.27
C THR A 218 3.27 12.38 -14.13
N LYS A 219 4.13 11.42 -13.80
CA LYS A 219 4.18 10.11 -14.45
C LYS A 219 3.33 9.13 -13.68
N TYR A 220 2.38 8.51 -14.38
CA TYR A 220 1.69 7.38 -13.81
C TYR A 220 2.70 6.28 -13.53
N TYR A 221 2.77 5.90 -12.28
CA TYR A 221 3.61 4.83 -11.81
C TYR A 221 2.73 3.81 -11.09
N ILE A 222 2.52 2.69 -11.76
CA ILE A 222 1.98 1.51 -11.09
C ILE A 222 3.09 1.06 -10.12
N ASN A 223 2.77 0.82 -8.88
CA ASN A 223 3.70 0.46 -7.83
C ASN A 223 4.77 -0.53 -8.35
N SER A 224 6.04 -0.37 -7.97
CA SER A 224 7.14 -1.24 -8.38
C SER A 224 6.83 -2.71 -8.16
N GLU A 225 6.13 -2.97 -7.12
CA GLU A 225 5.60 -4.27 -6.75
C GLU A 225 4.69 -4.84 -7.85
N THR A 226 3.87 -4.01 -8.48
CA THR A 226 2.98 -4.41 -9.57
C THR A 226 3.67 -4.58 -10.92
N LEU A 227 4.74 -3.81 -11.19
CA LEU A 227 5.44 -3.90 -12.49
C LEU A 227 6.54 -4.97 -12.53
N TYR A 228 7.15 -5.30 -11.40
CA TYR A 228 8.40 -6.06 -11.35
C TYR A 228 8.37 -7.33 -10.49
N GLY A 229 7.23 -7.73 -9.98
CA GLY A 229 7.18 -8.99 -9.31
C GLY A 229 6.03 -9.19 -8.33
N ASP A 230 5.72 -8.21 -7.51
CA ASP A 230 4.78 -8.47 -6.43
C ASP A 230 3.34 -8.66 -6.92
N ALA A 231 2.94 -8.09 -8.06
CA ALA A 231 1.63 -8.41 -8.61
C ALA A 231 1.59 -9.78 -9.32
N ILE A 232 2.66 -10.15 -10.02
CA ILE A 232 2.72 -11.41 -10.77
C ILE A 232 3.28 -12.54 -9.89
N PHE A 233 4.31 -12.24 -9.10
CA PHE A 233 5.06 -13.24 -8.35
C PHE A 233 4.82 -13.17 -6.84
N GLY A 234 4.02 -12.20 -6.37
CA GLY A 234 3.76 -11.95 -4.97
C GLY A 234 4.83 -11.10 -4.29
N ASN A 235 4.59 -10.82 -3.02
CA ASN A 235 5.53 -10.05 -2.19
C ASN A 235 6.88 -10.76 -2.14
N THR A 236 7.96 -10.05 -2.41
CA THR A 236 9.31 -10.60 -2.43
C THR A 236 9.92 -10.78 -1.05
N ASP A 237 9.33 -10.18 -0.02
CA ASP A 237 9.86 -10.13 1.34
C ASP A 237 9.04 -10.96 2.34
N GLU A 238 7.80 -11.31 2.01
CA GLU A 238 6.89 -12.02 2.89
C GLU A 238 6.41 -13.33 2.26
N TYR A 239 6.67 -14.44 2.96
CA TYR A 239 6.28 -15.78 2.53
C TYR A 239 5.65 -16.55 3.68
N ILE A 240 4.67 -17.41 3.36
CA ILE A 240 4.11 -18.37 4.30
C ILE A 240 4.93 -19.65 4.21
N VAL A 241 5.50 -20.07 5.34
CA VAL A 241 6.30 -21.29 5.43
C VAL A 241 5.73 -22.22 6.52
N VAL A 242 5.88 -23.52 6.34
CA VAL A 242 5.52 -24.53 7.33
C VAL A 242 6.78 -25.07 7.98
N ASN A 243 6.80 -25.13 9.31
CA ASN A 243 7.89 -25.77 10.04
C ASN A 243 7.88 -27.27 9.76
N ALA A 244 9.00 -27.82 9.28
CA ALA A 244 9.13 -29.24 8.96
C ALA A 244 8.88 -30.18 10.16
N ASN A 245 9.03 -29.67 11.39
CA ASN A 245 8.81 -30.42 12.62
C ASN A 245 7.44 -30.14 13.27
N THR A 246 6.50 -29.54 12.52
CA THR A 246 5.17 -29.26 13.05
C THR A 246 4.46 -30.55 13.48
N LYS A 247 3.73 -30.50 14.59
CA LYS A 247 2.85 -31.59 15.01
C LYS A 247 1.42 -31.45 14.49
N ASN A 248 1.14 -30.35 13.81
CA ASN A 248 -0.19 -29.97 13.33
C ASN A 248 -0.16 -29.70 11.80
N LEU A 249 0.44 -30.62 11.05
CA LEU A 249 0.64 -30.47 9.62
C LEU A 249 -0.68 -30.21 8.88
N GLU A 250 -1.70 -31.00 9.17
CA GLU A 250 -3.03 -30.88 8.57
C GLU A 250 -3.62 -29.47 8.79
N ALA A 251 -3.51 -28.92 9.99
CA ALA A 251 -3.98 -27.57 10.29
C ALA A 251 -3.15 -26.49 9.56
N CYS A 252 -1.82 -26.69 9.41
CA CYS A 252 -0.99 -25.77 8.65
C CYS A 252 -1.35 -25.77 7.17
N LEU A 253 -1.60 -26.92 6.59
CA LEU A 253 -2.00 -27.05 5.19
C LEU A 253 -3.40 -26.46 4.95
N ALA A 254 -4.36 -26.75 5.85
CA ALA A 254 -5.70 -26.15 5.80
C ALA A 254 -5.65 -24.62 5.92
N PHE A 255 -4.73 -24.07 6.73
CA PHE A 255 -4.52 -22.63 6.81
C PHE A 255 -3.96 -22.06 5.48
N ILE A 256 -2.98 -22.72 4.86
CA ILE A 256 -2.46 -22.30 3.54
C ILE A 256 -3.58 -22.31 2.49
N ASP A 257 -4.39 -23.36 2.48
CA ASP A 257 -5.48 -23.47 1.51
C ASP A 257 -6.53 -22.38 1.73
N MET A 258 -6.92 -22.12 2.98
CA MET A 258 -7.81 -21.00 3.34
C MET A 258 -7.23 -19.63 2.90
N MET A 259 -5.92 -19.43 3.00
CA MET A 259 -5.28 -18.17 2.60
C MET A 259 -5.29 -17.95 1.07
N ALA A 260 -5.60 -18.97 0.29
CA ALA A 260 -5.82 -18.89 -1.16
C ALA A 260 -7.31 -18.79 -1.52
N ASP A 261 -8.22 -18.90 -0.55
CA ASP A 261 -9.65 -18.82 -0.75
C ASP A 261 -10.12 -17.36 -0.82
N LEU A 262 -10.73 -16.96 -1.94
CA LEU A 262 -11.24 -15.60 -2.14
C LEU A 262 -12.40 -15.27 -1.17
N ASP A 263 -13.26 -16.22 -0.87
CA ASP A 263 -14.38 -16.01 0.06
C ASP A 263 -13.87 -15.79 1.48
N ALA A 264 -12.86 -16.56 1.91
CA ALA A 264 -12.20 -16.33 3.18
C ALA A 264 -11.49 -14.97 3.22
N GLN A 265 -10.84 -14.59 2.13
CA GLN A 265 -10.21 -13.27 2.00
C GLN A 265 -11.23 -12.14 2.05
N MET A 266 -12.36 -12.26 1.35
CA MET A 266 -13.48 -11.31 1.44
C MET A 266 -13.98 -11.17 2.86
N MET A 267 -14.24 -12.27 3.53
CA MET A 267 -14.68 -12.27 4.93
C MET A 267 -13.63 -11.63 5.85
N GLY A 268 -12.35 -11.93 5.64
CA GLY A 268 -11.25 -11.35 6.41
C GLY A 268 -11.08 -9.85 6.20
N ASN A 269 -11.27 -9.35 4.98
CA ASN A 269 -11.04 -7.95 4.62
C ASN A 269 -12.28 -7.06 4.77
N ALA A 270 -13.44 -7.58 4.42
CA ALA A 270 -14.69 -6.80 4.40
C ALA A 270 -15.67 -7.19 5.53
N GLY A 271 -15.42 -8.29 6.21
CA GLY A 271 -16.32 -8.85 7.22
C GLY A 271 -17.43 -9.73 6.60
N PRO A 272 -18.42 -10.17 7.42
CA PRO A 272 -19.50 -11.03 6.94
C PRO A 272 -20.45 -10.31 5.97
N GLU A 273 -20.83 -11.00 4.89
CA GLU A 273 -21.90 -10.54 4.01
C GLU A 273 -23.24 -10.42 4.77
N GLY A 274 -24.01 -9.40 4.47
CA GLY A 274 -25.27 -9.07 5.14
C GLY A 274 -25.09 -8.30 6.46
N ASP A 275 -23.90 -8.31 7.05
CA ASP A 275 -23.58 -7.53 8.26
C ASP A 275 -22.68 -6.32 7.93
N MET A 276 -21.61 -6.54 7.18
CA MET A 276 -20.64 -5.51 6.84
C MET A 276 -20.76 -5.01 5.39
N TYR A 277 -21.20 -5.85 4.49
CA TYR A 277 -21.45 -5.48 3.08
C TYR A 277 -22.61 -6.28 2.50
N GLU A 278 -23.12 -5.80 1.37
CA GLU A 278 -24.12 -6.46 0.55
C GLU A 278 -23.62 -6.52 -0.89
N ILE A 279 -23.89 -7.63 -1.59
CA ILE A 279 -23.60 -7.79 -3.01
C ILE A 279 -24.89 -7.67 -3.81
N ASN A 280 -24.97 -6.66 -4.66
CA ASN A 280 -26.07 -6.44 -5.59
C ASN A 280 -25.59 -6.59 -7.05
N GLY A 281 -25.76 -7.78 -7.61
CA GLY A 281 -25.14 -8.13 -8.90
C GLY A 281 -23.62 -8.20 -8.76
N ASN A 282 -22.91 -7.30 -9.45
CA ASN A 282 -21.43 -7.20 -9.37
C ASN A 282 -20.97 -5.99 -8.52
N VAL A 283 -21.86 -5.40 -7.73
CA VAL A 283 -21.53 -4.23 -6.92
C VAL A 283 -21.56 -4.59 -5.45
N LEU A 284 -20.41 -4.45 -4.78
CA LEU A 284 -20.28 -4.55 -3.33
C LEU A 284 -20.60 -3.17 -2.73
N THR A 285 -21.53 -3.13 -1.77
CA THR A 285 -21.90 -1.92 -1.05
C THR A 285 -21.71 -2.13 0.45
N LEU A 286 -20.94 -1.27 1.10
CA LEU A 286 -20.76 -1.32 2.55
C LEU A 286 -22.06 -0.93 3.26
N THR A 287 -22.40 -1.67 4.32
CA THR A 287 -23.51 -1.32 5.22
C THR A 287 -23.19 -0.06 6.03
N GLU A 288 -24.21 0.58 6.62
CA GLU A 288 -23.99 1.71 7.53
C GLU A 288 -23.09 1.32 8.72
N LYS A 289 -23.24 0.11 9.23
CA LYS A 289 -22.38 -0.46 10.28
C LYS A 289 -20.90 -0.49 9.82
N ALA A 290 -20.62 -1.00 8.63
CA ALA A 290 -19.27 -1.02 8.07
C ALA A 290 -18.70 0.39 7.86
N LYS A 291 -19.54 1.34 7.42
CA LYS A 291 -19.13 2.74 7.26
C LYS A 291 -18.77 3.39 8.60
N GLU A 292 -19.53 3.11 9.66
CA GLU A 292 -19.21 3.55 11.02
C GLU A 292 -17.89 2.97 11.50
N TYR A 293 -17.66 1.66 11.28
CA TYR A 293 -16.38 1.01 11.61
C TYR A 293 -15.22 1.59 10.79
N ASN A 294 -15.38 1.83 9.50
CA ASN A 294 -14.37 2.45 8.65
C ASN A 294 -14.08 3.91 9.03
N GLN A 295 -15.09 4.68 9.42
CA GLN A 295 -14.90 6.04 9.91
C GLN A 295 -14.22 6.05 11.29
N ALA A 296 -14.44 5.02 12.10
CA ALA A 296 -13.77 4.81 13.38
C ALA A 296 -12.36 4.22 13.22
N ALA A 297 -11.93 3.86 12.01
CA ALA A 297 -10.60 3.27 11.73
C ALA A 297 -9.42 4.15 12.16
N ASN A 298 -9.66 5.39 12.53
CA ASN A 298 -8.69 6.29 13.15
C ASN A 298 -8.63 6.17 14.68
N GLY A 299 -9.30 5.20 15.28
CA GLY A 299 -9.28 4.92 16.72
C GLY A 299 -9.85 3.54 16.97
N ASP A 300 -9.17 2.74 17.70
CA ASP A 300 -9.46 1.53 18.48
C ASP A 300 -10.71 0.64 18.19
N LYS A 301 -11.42 0.81 17.07
CA LYS A 301 -12.67 0.09 16.77
C LYS A 301 -12.57 -0.89 15.61
N TYR A 302 -11.50 -1.68 15.56
CA TYR A 302 -11.46 -2.88 14.70
C TYR A 302 -12.11 -4.09 15.37
N PHE A 303 -12.97 -3.85 16.38
CA PHE A 303 -13.60 -4.90 17.17
C PHE A 303 -15.11 -4.78 17.13
N TYR A 304 -15.80 -5.90 17.10
CA TYR A 304 -17.21 -5.96 17.40
C TYR A 304 -17.48 -5.47 18.83
N ASP A 305 -18.72 -5.10 19.12
CA ASP A 305 -19.14 -4.66 20.46
C ASP A 305 -18.85 -5.67 21.57
N ASN A 306 -18.69 -6.96 21.21
CA ASN A 306 -18.29 -8.05 22.11
C ASN A 306 -16.77 -8.17 22.32
N GLY A 307 -15.96 -7.28 21.71
CA GLY A 307 -14.51 -7.29 21.81
C GLY A 307 -13.80 -8.22 20.82
N GLU A 308 -14.54 -8.92 19.95
CA GLU A 308 -13.95 -9.73 18.87
C GLU A 308 -13.53 -8.82 17.70
N GLN A 309 -12.40 -9.18 17.08
CA GLN A 309 -11.92 -8.43 15.92
C GLN A 309 -12.88 -8.58 14.75
N ALA A 310 -13.32 -7.45 14.20
CA ALA A 310 -14.33 -7.45 13.15
C ALA A 310 -13.83 -8.05 11.83
N TYR A 311 -12.52 -7.91 11.54
CA TYR A 311 -11.86 -8.50 10.37
C TYR A 311 -10.35 -8.53 10.58
N LEU A 312 -9.68 -9.42 9.85
CA LEU A 312 -8.22 -9.58 9.86
C LEU A 312 -7.58 -8.51 8.96
N TRP A 313 -7.68 -7.26 9.36
CA TRP A 313 -7.04 -6.17 8.65
C TRP A 313 -5.53 -6.39 8.56
N ASN A 314 -4.97 -6.19 7.37
CA ASN A 314 -3.53 -6.28 7.11
C ASN A 314 -2.93 -7.69 7.25
N THR A 315 -3.70 -8.73 6.97
CA THR A 315 -3.18 -10.08 6.82
C THR A 315 -2.65 -10.25 5.40
N SER A 316 -1.42 -10.73 5.27
CA SER A 316 -0.83 -11.03 3.96
C SER A 316 -1.44 -12.32 3.40
N TRP A 317 -2.49 -12.19 2.61
CA TRP A 317 -3.13 -13.29 1.89
C TRP A 317 -2.25 -13.79 0.74
N ILE A 318 -2.49 -15.02 0.26
CA ILE A 318 -1.77 -15.56 -0.92
C ILE A 318 -2.13 -14.74 -2.16
N LEU A 319 -3.41 -14.39 -2.33
CA LEU A 319 -3.85 -13.53 -3.42
C LEU A 319 -3.91 -12.07 -2.98
N ALA A 320 -3.56 -11.15 -3.87
CA ALA A 320 -3.65 -9.72 -3.60
C ALA A 320 -5.12 -9.28 -3.47
N GLN A 321 -5.36 -8.21 -2.71
CA GLN A 321 -6.70 -7.62 -2.58
C GLN A 321 -7.35 -7.27 -3.92
N SER A 322 -6.54 -6.90 -4.90
CA SER A 322 -6.99 -6.64 -6.28
C SER A 322 -7.66 -7.85 -6.94
N ALA A 323 -7.29 -9.07 -6.57
CA ALA A 323 -7.95 -10.28 -7.07
C ALA A 323 -9.40 -10.39 -6.58
N VAL A 324 -9.70 -9.82 -5.42
CA VAL A 324 -11.04 -9.78 -4.82
C VAL A 324 -11.91 -8.68 -5.43
N CYS A 325 -11.31 -7.56 -5.82
CA CYS A 325 -12.04 -6.44 -6.43
C CYS A 325 -12.48 -6.70 -7.89
N LEU A 326 -12.04 -7.80 -8.49
CA LEU A 326 -12.42 -8.20 -9.86
C LEU A 326 -13.62 -9.14 -9.90
N LEU A 327 -14.20 -9.49 -8.76
CA LEU A 327 -15.44 -10.24 -8.64
C LEU A 327 -16.64 -9.30 -8.62
#